data_9a5e18388a406ca501e9aabc691c05b6
#
_entry.id   9a5e18388a406ca501e9aabc691c05b6
#
_cell.length_a   1.000
_cell.length_b   1.000
_cell.length_c   1.000
_cell.angle_alpha   90.00
_cell.angle_beta   90.00
_cell.angle_gamma   90.00
#
_symmetry.space_group_name_H-M   'P 1'
#
loop_
_entity.id
_entity.type
_entity.pdbx_description
1 polymer ?
#
loop_
_entity_poly.entity_id
_entity_poly.type
_entity_poly.pdbx_seq_one_letter_code
_entity_poly.pdbx_strand_id
1 'polypeptide(L)'
;MTTKRVVTREFILGLIVLAFLAFMGLTTNFSSRNGVFSMLLDVSPTIVGAIAMSMVIFTGNIDISAGTILGFVSFTAGELAQNGMPMIVWVPAAIIVGMFLAWLNGWITVTFKVPSIVVTLAMNMVHLGFYATFLRNSGWIENLGDNFTWFGRGLFFGIVPYIFVVSVVVAALFIFIMRYSKFGKTLYATGGNRQAAIYAGINPDSTVIKVYLVEGLLLGIAGLLKAVTRSDVLPSSFQGREMTFIAAAVVGGVNIMGGSGKLIGAVFGALLVYLLSTVMIYMGFQDYYQFALQGVIILIAVFITVTDFASMRKRRDKAGPAREGGS
;
A
#
# COMPACT_ATOMS: atom_id res chain seq x y z
N MET A 1 7.03 41.60 -0.47
CA MET A 1 7.39 40.17 -0.30
C MET A 1 6.35 39.33 -1.03
N THR A 2 6.62 38.94 -2.28
CA THR A 2 5.76 38.07 -3.07
C THR A 2 5.96 36.64 -2.59
N THR A 3 5.03 36.11 -1.81
CA THR A 3 4.96 34.69 -1.48
C THR A 3 4.76 33.89 -2.77
N LYS A 4 5.84 33.38 -3.36
CA LYS A 4 5.75 32.32 -4.37
C LYS A 4 5.01 31.16 -3.70
N ARG A 5 3.74 30.94 -4.07
CA ARG A 5 3.01 29.73 -3.72
C ARG A 5 3.81 28.56 -4.32
N VAL A 6 4.57 27.84 -3.49
CA VAL A 6 5.22 26.60 -3.89
C VAL A 6 4.08 25.62 -4.16
N VAL A 7 3.87 25.32 -5.43
CA VAL A 7 2.90 24.29 -5.85
C VAL A 7 3.37 22.99 -5.23
N THR A 8 2.58 22.42 -4.33
CA THR A 8 2.96 21.18 -3.64
C THR A 8 2.88 19.98 -4.62
N ARG A 9 3.76 19.01 -4.44
CA ARG A 9 3.79 17.78 -5.26
C ARG A 9 2.42 17.08 -5.29
N GLU A 10 1.72 17.07 -4.17
CA GLU A 10 0.38 16.49 -4.04
C GLU A 10 -0.65 17.21 -4.90
N PHE A 11 -0.53 18.52 -5.06
CA PHE A 11 -1.41 19.30 -5.93
C PHE A 11 -1.18 18.95 -7.42
N ILE A 12 0.09 18.79 -7.82
CA ILE A 12 0.44 18.35 -9.19
C ILE A 12 -0.11 16.95 -9.45
N LEU A 13 0.07 16.02 -8.51
CA LEU A 13 -0.47 14.66 -8.62
C LEU A 13 -2.00 14.68 -8.73
N GLY A 14 -2.68 15.50 -7.92
CA GLY A 14 -4.13 15.69 -8.03
C GLY A 14 -4.57 16.18 -9.39
N LEU A 15 -3.85 17.16 -9.98
CA LEU A 15 -4.13 17.65 -11.33
C LEU A 15 -3.91 16.57 -12.41
N ILE A 16 -2.85 15.76 -12.27
CA ILE A 16 -2.59 14.66 -13.20
C ILE A 16 -3.70 13.61 -13.11
N VAL A 17 -4.14 13.23 -11.92
CA VAL A 17 -5.27 12.31 -11.72
C VAL A 17 -6.53 12.87 -12.37
N LEU A 18 -6.85 14.15 -12.15
CA LEU A 18 -8.00 14.80 -12.78
C LEU A 18 -7.91 14.81 -14.31
N ALA A 19 -6.72 15.09 -14.86
CA ALA A 19 -6.49 15.07 -16.31
C ALA A 19 -6.70 13.66 -16.88
N PHE A 20 -6.22 12.60 -16.20
CA PHE A 20 -6.46 11.22 -16.61
C PHE A 20 -7.93 10.83 -16.53
N LEU A 21 -8.64 11.24 -15.48
CA LEU A 21 -10.09 11.00 -15.35
C LEU A 21 -10.86 11.69 -16.47
N ALA A 22 -10.51 12.95 -16.80
CA ALA A 22 -11.12 13.68 -17.90
C ALA A 22 -10.84 13.00 -19.26
N PHE A 23 -9.58 12.58 -19.49
CA PHE A 23 -9.19 11.85 -20.69
C PHE A 23 -9.99 10.57 -20.85
N MET A 24 -10.05 9.74 -19.82
CA MET A 24 -10.82 8.49 -19.80
C MET A 24 -12.31 8.74 -20.03
N GLY A 25 -12.84 9.79 -19.41
CA GLY A 25 -14.25 10.17 -19.56
C GLY A 25 -14.64 10.61 -20.98
N LEU A 26 -13.70 11.20 -21.72
CA LEU A 26 -13.91 11.68 -23.08
C LEU A 26 -13.64 10.61 -24.15
N THR A 27 -12.74 9.67 -23.89
CA THR A 27 -12.26 8.71 -24.90
C THR A 27 -12.84 7.31 -24.75
N THR A 28 -13.45 6.99 -23.62
CA THR A 28 -13.96 5.65 -23.31
C THR A 28 -15.36 5.73 -22.67
N ASN A 29 -16.03 4.57 -22.57
CA ASN A 29 -17.28 4.45 -21.80
C ASN A 29 -17.06 4.48 -20.28
N PHE A 30 -15.91 4.94 -19.81
CA PHE A 30 -15.54 5.04 -18.41
C PHE A 30 -16.49 5.96 -17.61
N SER A 31 -17.01 7.01 -18.22
CA SER A 31 -18.01 7.91 -17.61
C SER A 31 -19.36 7.24 -17.34
N SER A 32 -19.59 6.03 -17.84
CA SER A 32 -20.79 5.28 -17.51
C SER A 32 -20.84 4.99 -16.00
N ARG A 33 -22.05 4.87 -15.45
CA ARG A 33 -22.25 4.49 -14.05
C ARG A 33 -21.47 3.22 -13.67
N ASN A 34 -21.42 2.23 -14.55
CA ASN A 34 -20.71 0.98 -14.34
C ASN A 34 -19.19 1.18 -14.35
N GLY A 35 -18.66 2.03 -15.23
CA GLY A 35 -17.23 2.34 -15.29
C GLY A 35 -16.72 3.01 -14.02
N VAL A 36 -17.42 4.04 -13.56
CA VAL A 36 -17.09 4.72 -12.28
C VAL A 36 -17.25 3.80 -11.10
N PHE A 37 -18.31 2.99 -11.07
CA PHE A 37 -18.52 2.00 -10.01
C PHE A 37 -17.38 0.99 -9.93
N SER A 38 -16.99 0.37 -11.05
CA SER A 38 -15.87 -0.57 -11.10
C SER A 38 -14.55 0.06 -10.69
N MET A 39 -14.30 1.31 -11.10
CA MET A 39 -13.12 2.06 -10.65
C MET A 39 -13.08 2.19 -9.13
N LEU A 40 -14.17 2.63 -8.52
CA LEU A 40 -14.23 2.82 -7.06
C LEU A 40 -14.06 1.50 -6.31
N LEU A 41 -14.59 0.39 -6.85
CA LEU A 41 -14.39 -0.95 -6.31
C LEU A 41 -12.91 -1.37 -6.34
N ASP A 42 -12.26 -1.24 -7.48
CA ASP A 42 -10.91 -1.79 -7.68
C ASP A 42 -9.81 -0.92 -7.08
N VAL A 43 -10.00 0.41 -7.01
CA VAL A 43 -9.01 1.31 -6.41
C VAL A 43 -9.03 1.25 -4.87
N SER A 44 -10.16 0.88 -4.26
CA SER A 44 -10.34 0.88 -2.81
C SER A 44 -9.31 0.03 -2.04
N PRO A 45 -9.10 -1.25 -2.37
CA PRO A 45 -8.06 -2.06 -1.73
C PRO A 45 -6.66 -1.52 -2.00
N THR A 46 -6.43 -0.93 -3.18
CA THR A 46 -5.14 -0.37 -3.57
C THR A 46 -4.78 0.87 -2.75
N ILE A 47 -5.75 1.74 -2.43
CA ILE A 47 -5.55 2.88 -1.53
C ILE A 47 -5.09 2.41 -0.15
N VAL A 48 -5.79 1.44 0.43
CA VAL A 48 -5.46 0.92 1.77
C VAL A 48 -4.09 0.23 1.77
N GLY A 49 -3.80 -0.60 0.76
CA GLY A 49 -2.51 -1.26 0.60
C GLY A 49 -1.36 -0.28 0.35
N ALA A 50 -1.57 0.80 -0.41
CA ALA A 50 -0.56 1.84 -0.62
C ALA A 50 -0.26 2.62 0.67
N ILE A 51 -1.25 2.86 1.52
CA ILE A 51 -1.05 3.45 2.86
C ILE A 51 -0.24 2.50 3.74
N ALA A 52 -0.60 1.21 3.77
CA ALA A 52 0.09 0.17 4.52
C ALA A 52 1.58 0.13 4.14
N MET A 53 1.86 -0.03 2.86
CA MET A 53 3.22 -0.06 2.30
C MET A 53 3.98 1.24 2.56
N SER A 54 3.34 2.41 2.44
CA SER A 54 3.97 3.70 2.71
C SER A 54 4.47 3.82 4.14
N MET A 55 3.71 3.29 5.11
CA MET A 55 4.10 3.33 6.52
C MET A 55 5.33 2.47 6.79
N VAL A 56 5.44 1.31 6.16
CA VAL A 56 6.65 0.47 6.22
C VAL A 56 7.83 1.18 5.58
N ILE A 57 7.64 1.74 4.37
CA ILE A 57 8.69 2.49 3.66
C ILE A 57 9.16 3.70 4.46
N PHE A 58 8.29 4.40 5.22
CA PHE A 58 8.73 5.50 6.08
C PHE A 58 9.77 5.08 7.12
N THR A 59 9.82 3.82 7.54
CA THR A 59 10.85 3.30 8.45
C THR A 59 12.12 2.81 7.73
N GLY A 60 12.19 2.94 6.40
CA GLY A 60 13.29 2.43 5.57
C GLY A 60 13.20 0.93 5.30
N ASN A 61 12.02 0.33 5.45
CA ASN A 61 11.75 -1.08 5.18
C ASN A 61 10.80 -1.25 3.99
N ILE A 62 10.75 -2.45 3.42
CA ILE A 62 9.83 -2.80 2.32
C ILE A 62 9.28 -4.20 2.59
N ASP A 63 7.98 -4.41 2.37
CA ASP A 63 7.35 -5.73 2.44
C ASP A 63 6.98 -6.26 1.05
N ILE A 64 7.74 -7.24 0.57
CA ILE A 64 7.47 -7.93 -0.70
C ILE A 64 6.41 -9.03 -0.53
N SER A 65 6.08 -9.41 0.70
CA SER A 65 5.06 -10.43 0.96
C SER A 65 3.63 -9.87 1.09
N ALA A 66 3.46 -8.55 0.99
CA ALA A 66 2.16 -7.90 1.17
C ALA A 66 1.06 -8.49 0.27
N GLY A 67 1.37 -8.85 -0.98
CA GLY A 67 0.43 -9.49 -1.89
C GLY A 67 -0.02 -10.87 -1.40
N THR A 68 0.91 -11.71 -0.95
CA THR A 68 0.58 -13.03 -0.42
C THR A 68 -0.16 -12.96 0.92
N ILE A 69 0.12 -11.95 1.75
CA ILE A 69 -0.65 -11.70 2.98
C ILE A 69 -2.12 -11.39 2.62
N LEU A 70 -2.39 -10.58 1.59
CA LEU A 70 -3.75 -10.35 1.11
C LEU A 70 -4.44 -11.67 0.71
N GLY A 71 -3.70 -12.55 0.04
CA GLY A 71 -4.19 -13.87 -0.33
C GLY A 71 -4.62 -14.71 0.87
N PHE A 72 -3.79 -14.76 1.95
CA PHE A 72 -4.15 -15.45 3.19
C PHE A 72 -5.37 -14.84 3.89
N VAL A 73 -5.44 -13.53 3.95
CA VAL A 73 -6.60 -12.80 4.50
C VAL A 73 -7.87 -13.17 3.74
N SER A 74 -7.82 -13.10 2.41
CA SER A 74 -8.98 -13.39 1.56
C SER A 74 -9.39 -14.86 1.65
N PHE A 75 -8.42 -15.78 1.67
CA PHE A 75 -8.65 -17.21 1.86
C PHE A 75 -9.32 -17.49 3.21
N THR A 76 -8.78 -16.95 4.30
CA THR A 76 -9.35 -17.15 5.65
C THR A 76 -10.79 -16.65 5.72
N ALA A 77 -11.07 -15.49 5.11
CA ALA A 77 -12.43 -14.95 5.09
C ALA A 77 -13.38 -15.84 4.27
N GLY A 78 -12.95 -16.27 3.07
CA GLY A 78 -13.74 -17.11 2.19
C GLY A 78 -14.01 -18.49 2.79
N GLU A 79 -12.99 -19.15 3.34
CA GLU A 79 -13.10 -20.48 3.96
C GLU A 79 -14.07 -20.48 5.14
N LEU A 80 -13.92 -19.50 6.05
CA LEU A 80 -14.82 -19.38 7.19
C LEU A 80 -16.25 -19.05 6.76
N ALA A 81 -16.42 -18.18 5.76
CA ALA A 81 -17.73 -17.83 5.24
C ALA A 81 -18.40 -19.02 4.53
N GLN A 82 -17.64 -19.81 3.76
CA GLN A 82 -18.13 -21.03 3.09
C GLN A 82 -18.59 -22.08 4.09
N ASN A 83 -17.90 -22.18 5.25
CA ASN A 83 -18.30 -23.05 6.36
C ASN A 83 -19.44 -22.47 7.22
N GLY A 84 -20.15 -21.44 6.75
CA GLY A 84 -21.32 -20.86 7.39
C GLY A 84 -21.03 -19.96 8.59
N MET A 85 -19.79 -19.59 8.82
CA MET A 85 -19.44 -18.67 9.92
C MET A 85 -20.00 -17.27 9.66
N PRO A 86 -20.56 -16.60 10.68
CA PRO A 86 -21.06 -15.23 10.52
C PRO A 86 -19.93 -14.21 10.32
N MET A 87 -20.26 -13.08 9.69
CA MET A 87 -19.32 -11.98 9.40
C MET A 87 -18.52 -11.51 10.63
N ILE A 88 -19.16 -11.50 11.80
CA ILE A 88 -18.52 -11.12 13.07
C ILE A 88 -17.35 -12.04 13.46
N VAL A 89 -17.27 -13.25 12.89
CA VAL A 89 -16.19 -14.21 13.11
C VAL A 89 -15.13 -14.12 12.01
N TRP A 90 -15.52 -14.22 10.73
CA TRP A 90 -14.54 -14.29 9.65
C TRP A 90 -13.82 -12.95 9.39
N VAL A 91 -14.44 -11.78 9.63
CA VAL A 91 -13.76 -10.48 9.48
C VAL A 91 -12.61 -10.32 10.46
N PRO A 92 -12.81 -10.45 11.79
CA PRO A 92 -11.69 -10.33 12.72
C PRO A 92 -10.65 -11.43 12.54
N ALA A 93 -11.05 -12.67 12.25
CA ALA A 93 -10.12 -13.79 12.02
C ALA A 93 -9.18 -13.49 10.86
N ALA A 94 -9.70 -13.04 9.73
CA ALA A 94 -8.91 -12.69 8.56
C ALA A 94 -7.95 -11.51 8.84
N ILE A 95 -8.40 -10.50 9.56
CA ILE A 95 -7.54 -9.36 9.98
C ILE A 95 -6.42 -9.85 10.90
N ILE A 96 -6.72 -10.71 11.88
CA ILE A 96 -5.73 -11.27 12.80
C ILE A 96 -4.67 -12.07 12.05
N VAL A 97 -5.05 -12.85 11.03
CA VAL A 97 -4.10 -13.56 10.17
C VAL A 97 -3.18 -12.58 9.45
N GLY A 98 -3.71 -11.50 8.84
CA GLY A 98 -2.90 -10.46 8.21
C GLY A 98 -1.94 -9.80 9.19
N MET A 99 -2.42 -9.45 10.39
CA MET A 99 -1.61 -8.86 11.45
C MET A 99 -0.49 -9.81 11.91
N PHE A 100 -0.79 -11.09 12.08
CA PHE A 100 0.18 -12.10 12.51
C PHE A 100 1.30 -12.29 11.48
N LEU A 101 0.95 -12.45 10.20
CA LEU A 101 1.93 -12.67 9.13
C LEU A 101 2.85 -11.44 8.94
N ALA A 102 2.29 -10.25 8.92
CA ALA A 102 3.09 -9.04 8.84
C ALA A 102 3.93 -8.80 10.10
N TRP A 103 3.37 -9.02 11.29
CA TRP A 103 4.12 -8.95 12.54
C TRP A 103 5.32 -9.91 12.53
N LEU A 104 5.16 -11.13 12.02
CA LEU A 104 6.24 -12.11 11.91
C LEU A 104 7.39 -11.58 11.04
N ASN A 105 7.09 -10.90 9.92
CA ASN A 105 8.08 -10.24 9.08
C ASN A 105 8.87 -9.17 9.86
N GLY A 106 8.17 -8.31 10.57
CA GLY A 106 8.78 -7.27 11.39
C GLY A 106 9.63 -7.85 12.53
N TRP A 107 9.14 -8.89 13.20
CA TRP A 107 9.83 -9.56 14.28
C TRP A 107 11.13 -10.24 13.80
N ILE A 108 11.08 -10.97 12.68
CA ILE A 108 12.27 -11.61 12.09
C ILE A 108 13.28 -10.54 11.67
N THR A 109 12.84 -9.49 10.98
CA THR A 109 13.69 -8.39 10.52
C THR A 109 14.47 -7.76 11.67
N VAL A 110 13.79 -7.48 12.78
CA VAL A 110 14.40 -6.80 13.94
C VAL A 110 15.27 -7.76 14.77
N THR A 111 14.76 -8.96 15.07
CA THR A 111 15.43 -9.91 15.98
C THR A 111 16.72 -10.44 15.37
N PHE A 112 16.69 -10.80 14.09
CA PHE A 112 17.86 -11.35 13.41
C PHE A 112 18.69 -10.30 12.68
N LYS A 113 18.24 -9.01 12.70
CA LYS A 113 18.93 -7.89 12.04
C LYS A 113 19.15 -8.12 10.53
N VAL A 114 18.23 -8.82 9.89
CA VAL A 114 18.25 -9.10 8.46
C VAL A 114 17.49 -7.98 7.71
N PRO A 115 17.99 -7.51 6.54
CA PRO A 115 17.24 -6.54 5.74
C PRO A 115 15.82 -7.01 5.43
N SER A 116 14.83 -6.12 5.60
CA SER A 116 13.39 -6.45 5.45
C SER A 116 13.07 -7.05 4.08
N ILE A 117 13.70 -6.55 3.01
CA ILE A 117 13.53 -7.07 1.64
C ILE A 117 13.84 -8.57 1.58
N VAL A 118 14.93 -9.01 2.23
CA VAL A 118 15.34 -10.42 2.26
C VAL A 118 14.33 -11.25 3.04
N VAL A 119 13.92 -10.77 4.21
CA VAL A 119 12.93 -11.46 5.05
C VAL A 119 11.59 -11.59 4.31
N THR A 120 11.07 -10.49 3.79
CA THR A 120 9.74 -10.47 3.18
C THR A 120 9.71 -11.20 1.83
N LEU A 121 10.82 -11.19 1.06
CA LEU A 121 10.97 -12.03 -0.12
C LEU A 121 10.96 -13.52 0.23
N ALA A 122 11.71 -13.92 1.26
CA ALA A 122 11.71 -15.31 1.73
C ALA A 122 10.32 -15.72 2.24
N MET A 123 9.65 -14.87 3.03
CA MET A 123 8.29 -15.12 3.51
C MET A 123 7.27 -15.18 2.36
N ASN A 124 7.43 -14.36 1.32
CA ASN A 124 6.62 -14.47 0.12
C ASN A 124 6.73 -15.89 -0.51
N MET A 125 7.95 -16.42 -0.63
CA MET A 125 8.15 -17.79 -1.14
C MET A 125 7.59 -18.86 -0.21
N VAL A 126 7.70 -18.70 1.11
CA VAL A 126 7.07 -19.58 2.10
C VAL A 126 5.54 -19.58 1.93
N HIS A 127 4.95 -18.40 1.78
CA HIS A 127 3.51 -18.25 1.56
C HIS A 127 3.06 -18.93 0.27
N LEU A 128 3.80 -18.77 -0.83
CA LEU A 128 3.50 -19.42 -2.11
C LEU A 128 3.62 -20.94 -2.01
N GLY A 129 4.65 -21.46 -1.33
CA GLY A 129 4.81 -22.88 -1.05
C GLY A 129 3.65 -23.44 -0.23
N PHE A 130 3.19 -22.68 0.77
CA PHE A 130 2.01 -23.02 1.55
C PHE A 130 0.74 -23.11 0.68
N TYR A 131 0.49 -22.12 -0.20
CA TYR A 131 -0.61 -22.19 -1.14
C TYR A 131 -0.54 -23.42 -2.03
N ALA A 132 0.62 -23.73 -2.59
CA ALA A 132 0.80 -24.87 -3.47
C ALA A 132 0.55 -26.21 -2.75
N THR A 133 0.88 -26.29 -1.47
CA THR A 133 0.82 -27.56 -0.70
C THR A 133 -0.55 -27.75 -0.04
N PHE A 134 -1.03 -26.74 0.67
CA PHE A 134 -2.21 -26.88 1.54
C PHE A 134 -3.52 -26.45 0.86
N LEU A 135 -3.46 -25.55 -0.13
CA LEU A 135 -4.64 -25.06 -0.83
C LEU A 135 -4.86 -25.79 -2.18
N ARG A 136 -4.09 -26.84 -2.46
CA ARG A 136 -4.15 -27.57 -3.74
C ARG A 136 -5.53 -28.14 -4.06
N ASN A 137 -6.29 -28.54 -3.05
CA ASN A 137 -7.65 -29.07 -3.19
C ASN A 137 -8.76 -28.05 -2.90
N SER A 138 -8.43 -26.91 -2.29
CA SER A 138 -9.36 -25.87 -1.85
C SER A 138 -8.89 -24.47 -2.25
N GLY A 139 -7.91 -24.37 -3.15
CA GLY A 139 -7.26 -23.10 -3.51
C GLY A 139 -8.19 -22.11 -4.21
N TRP A 140 -9.32 -22.58 -4.71
CA TRP A 140 -10.36 -21.75 -5.27
C TRP A 140 -11.65 -21.99 -4.51
N ILE A 141 -12.07 -20.97 -3.73
CA ILE A 141 -13.33 -20.98 -3.01
C ILE A 141 -14.35 -20.34 -3.91
N GLU A 142 -15.36 -21.12 -4.31
CA GLU A 142 -16.43 -20.70 -5.22
C GLU A 142 -17.78 -20.64 -4.50
N ASN A 143 -18.74 -19.98 -5.13
CA ASN A 143 -20.13 -19.95 -4.69
C ASN A 143 -20.34 -19.36 -3.30
N LEU A 144 -19.52 -18.37 -2.93
CA LEU A 144 -19.73 -17.60 -1.72
C LEU A 144 -21.05 -16.83 -1.82
N GLY A 145 -21.95 -17.09 -0.87
CA GLY A 145 -23.29 -16.54 -0.86
C GLY A 145 -23.35 -15.03 -0.60
N ASP A 146 -24.57 -14.51 -0.64
CA ASP A 146 -24.80 -13.07 -0.44
C ASP A 146 -24.30 -12.56 0.92
N ASN A 147 -24.27 -13.40 1.96
CA ASN A 147 -23.69 -13.04 3.27
C ASN A 147 -22.21 -12.61 3.20
N PHE A 148 -21.49 -13.07 2.18
CA PHE A 148 -20.11 -12.67 1.94
C PHE A 148 -20.04 -11.43 1.03
N THR A 149 -20.83 -11.38 -0.03
CA THR A 149 -20.71 -10.36 -1.08
C THR A 149 -21.58 -9.12 -0.87
N TRP A 150 -22.56 -9.14 0.04
CA TRP A 150 -23.50 -8.01 0.23
C TRP A 150 -22.78 -6.68 0.47
N PHE A 151 -21.72 -6.70 1.27
CA PHE A 151 -20.95 -5.51 1.59
C PHE A 151 -20.18 -4.98 0.37
N GLY A 152 -19.60 -5.88 -0.42
CA GLY A 152 -18.88 -5.54 -1.66
C GLY A 152 -19.79 -4.99 -2.75
N ARG A 153 -21.06 -5.42 -2.79
CA ARG A 153 -22.08 -4.98 -3.76
C ARG A 153 -22.91 -3.79 -3.25
N GLY A 154 -22.82 -3.48 -1.97
CA GLY A 154 -23.62 -2.44 -1.33
C GLY A 154 -23.20 -1.03 -1.75
N LEU A 155 -24.22 -0.13 -1.86
CA LEU A 155 -24.06 1.25 -2.27
C LEU A 155 -24.56 2.21 -1.19
N PHE A 156 -23.73 3.17 -0.87
CA PHE A 156 -24.10 4.31 -0.04
C PHE A 156 -24.88 5.32 -0.89
N PHE A 157 -26.10 5.66 -0.51
CA PHE A 157 -27.05 6.48 -1.27
C PHE A 157 -27.26 6.00 -2.73
N GLY A 158 -27.09 4.72 -3.01
CA GLY A 158 -27.26 4.15 -4.35
C GLY A 158 -26.21 4.54 -5.38
N ILE A 159 -25.11 5.18 -4.98
CA ILE A 159 -24.09 5.73 -5.89
C ILE A 159 -22.67 5.23 -5.55
N VAL A 160 -22.26 5.32 -4.28
CA VAL A 160 -20.86 5.08 -3.87
C VAL A 160 -20.74 3.69 -3.20
N PRO A 161 -19.81 2.82 -3.65
CA PRO A 161 -19.59 1.52 -3.01
C PRO A 161 -19.21 1.64 -1.53
N TYR A 162 -19.75 0.79 -0.66
CA TYR A 162 -19.37 0.75 0.76
C TYR A 162 -17.87 0.57 0.95
N ILE A 163 -17.23 -0.26 0.13
CA ILE A 163 -15.79 -0.51 0.22
C ILE A 163 -14.96 0.74 -0.07
N PHE A 164 -15.42 1.62 -0.97
CA PHE A 164 -14.76 2.90 -1.23
C PHE A 164 -14.88 3.85 -0.03
N VAL A 165 -16.06 3.92 0.58
CA VAL A 165 -16.27 4.71 1.81
C VAL A 165 -15.33 4.24 2.91
N VAL A 166 -15.21 2.90 3.12
CA VAL A 166 -14.27 2.35 4.10
C VAL A 166 -12.83 2.75 3.77
N SER A 167 -12.41 2.63 2.51
CA SER A 167 -11.04 2.99 2.12
C SER A 167 -10.73 4.47 2.35
N VAL A 168 -11.68 5.36 2.10
CA VAL A 168 -11.54 6.81 2.36
C VAL A 168 -11.48 7.09 3.86
N VAL A 169 -12.33 6.44 4.67
CA VAL A 169 -12.31 6.59 6.13
C VAL A 169 -10.98 6.09 6.70
N VAL A 170 -10.49 4.93 6.26
CA VAL A 170 -9.19 4.38 6.67
C VAL A 170 -8.07 5.34 6.25
N ALA A 171 -8.10 5.85 5.01
CA ALA A 171 -7.11 6.81 4.54
C ALA A 171 -7.09 8.09 5.39
N ALA A 172 -8.26 8.69 5.65
CA ALA A 172 -8.38 9.89 6.47
C ALA A 172 -7.87 9.65 7.91
N LEU A 173 -8.22 8.50 8.50
CA LEU A 173 -7.79 8.13 9.84
C LEU A 173 -6.25 8.01 9.91
N PHE A 174 -5.63 7.29 8.98
CA PHE A 174 -4.19 7.09 9.02
C PHE A 174 -3.40 8.34 8.61
N ILE A 175 -3.92 9.18 7.70
CA ILE A 175 -3.36 10.51 7.43
C ILE A 175 -3.38 11.36 8.70
N PHE A 176 -4.48 11.34 9.46
CA PHE A 176 -4.60 12.05 10.74
C PHE A 176 -3.61 11.50 11.78
N ILE A 177 -3.56 10.16 11.96
CA ILE A 177 -2.64 9.51 12.89
C ILE A 177 -1.18 9.88 12.55
N MET A 178 -0.78 9.77 11.29
CA MET A 178 0.59 10.08 10.86
C MET A 178 0.97 11.54 11.09
N ARG A 179 0.01 12.45 10.95
CA ARG A 179 0.26 13.90 11.11
C ARG A 179 0.35 14.33 12.56
N TYR A 180 -0.50 13.78 13.44
CA TYR A 180 -0.70 14.33 14.78
C TYR A 180 -0.19 13.43 15.91
N SER A 181 -0.03 12.12 15.69
CA SER A 181 0.37 11.19 16.74
C SER A 181 1.89 11.11 16.95
N LYS A 182 2.29 10.64 18.14
CA LYS A 182 3.67 10.25 18.43
C LYS A 182 4.13 9.12 17.50
N PHE A 183 3.24 8.19 17.17
CA PHE A 183 3.53 7.07 16.28
C PHE A 183 4.02 7.53 14.90
N GLY A 184 3.33 8.48 14.25
CA GLY A 184 3.78 9.04 12.97
C GLY A 184 5.17 9.68 13.07
N LYS A 185 5.42 10.47 14.14
CA LYS A 185 6.74 11.10 14.35
C LYS A 185 7.86 10.06 14.51
N THR A 186 7.61 8.96 15.23
CA THR A 186 8.62 7.90 15.43
C THR A 186 8.93 7.14 14.14
N LEU A 187 7.95 6.94 13.24
CA LEU A 187 8.19 6.33 11.93
C LEU A 187 9.18 7.17 11.10
N TYR A 188 8.88 8.47 10.95
CA TYR A 188 9.75 9.37 10.18
C TYR A 188 11.14 9.52 10.80
N ALA A 189 11.23 9.59 12.12
CA ALA A 189 12.51 9.67 12.82
C ALA A 189 13.35 8.40 12.60
N THR A 190 12.73 7.22 12.73
CA THR A 190 13.37 5.90 12.54
C THR A 190 13.95 5.76 11.14
N GLY A 191 13.19 6.09 10.10
CA GLY A 191 13.66 5.96 8.72
C GLY A 191 14.57 7.10 8.26
N GLY A 192 14.47 8.28 8.87
CA GLY A 192 15.31 9.43 8.51
C GLY A 192 16.75 9.31 9.02
N ASN A 193 16.92 8.94 10.27
CA ASN A 193 18.22 8.64 10.86
C ASN A 193 18.04 7.77 12.11
N ARG A 194 18.30 6.47 11.98
CA ARG A 194 18.14 5.49 13.05
C ARG A 194 18.96 5.84 14.31
N GLN A 195 20.19 6.32 14.13
CA GLN A 195 21.08 6.64 15.26
C GLN A 195 20.59 7.91 15.99
N ALA A 196 20.17 8.93 15.25
CA ALA A 196 19.60 10.14 15.83
C ALA A 196 18.28 9.84 16.56
N ALA A 197 17.47 8.93 16.05
CA ALA A 197 16.24 8.48 16.72
C ALA A 197 16.54 7.83 18.07
N ILE A 198 17.57 6.97 18.16
CA ILE A 198 18.02 6.36 19.42
C ILE A 198 18.45 7.44 20.42
N TYR A 199 19.26 8.43 20.00
CA TYR A 199 19.68 9.52 20.88
C TYR A 199 18.53 10.40 21.37
N ALA A 200 17.44 10.46 20.59
CA ALA A 200 16.20 11.12 20.98
C ALA A 200 15.27 10.24 21.87
N GLY A 201 15.73 9.07 22.32
CA GLY A 201 14.96 8.15 23.16
C GLY A 201 13.90 7.33 22.42
N ILE A 202 13.92 7.32 21.07
CA ILE A 202 13.05 6.47 20.28
C ILE A 202 13.69 5.09 20.14
N ASN A 203 12.91 4.03 20.32
CA ASN A 203 13.34 2.66 20.02
C ASN A 203 12.95 2.30 18.57
N PRO A 204 13.89 2.26 17.61
CA PRO A 204 13.61 1.95 16.21
C PRO A 204 13.09 0.53 16.00
N ASP A 205 13.58 -0.45 16.77
CA ASP A 205 13.19 -1.85 16.67
C ASP A 205 11.71 -2.02 17.03
N SER A 206 11.29 -1.45 18.16
CA SER A 206 9.88 -1.43 18.56
C SER A 206 9.01 -0.68 17.54
N THR A 207 9.53 0.37 16.93
CA THR A 207 8.81 1.14 15.90
C THR A 207 8.60 0.28 14.65
N VAL A 208 9.60 -0.45 14.19
CA VAL A 208 9.51 -1.37 13.03
C VAL A 208 8.50 -2.48 13.30
N ILE A 209 8.55 -3.15 14.46
CA ILE A 209 7.57 -4.21 14.79
C ILE A 209 6.14 -3.66 14.80
N LYS A 210 5.93 -2.48 15.40
CA LYS A 210 4.61 -1.83 15.44
C LYS A 210 4.10 -1.45 14.06
N VAL A 211 4.96 -0.97 13.17
CA VAL A 211 4.54 -0.60 11.82
C VAL A 211 4.15 -1.81 11.00
N TYR A 212 4.87 -2.93 11.11
CA TYR A 212 4.46 -4.18 10.46
C TYR A 212 3.13 -4.71 11.01
N LEU A 213 2.90 -4.62 12.32
CA LEU A 213 1.60 -4.98 12.90
C LEU A 213 0.45 -4.13 12.35
N VAL A 214 0.67 -2.82 12.22
CA VAL A 214 -0.31 -1.88 11.62
C VAL A 214 -0.46 -2.13 10.13
N GLU A 215 0.62 -2.43 9.42
CA GLU A 215 0.57 -2.86 8.02
C GLU A 215 -0.32 -4.09 7.87
N GLY A 216 -0.13 -5.12 8.70
CA GLY A 216 -0.96 -6.34 8.69
C GLY A 216 -2.45 -6.05 8.93
N LEU A 217 -2.78 -5.10 9.82
CA LEU A 217 -4.14 -4.62 10.00
C LEU A 217 -4.70 -4.03 8.69
N LEU A 218 -3.93 -3.15 8.05
CA LEU A 218 -4.34 -2.50 6.81
C LEU A 218 -4.42 -3.48 5.63
N LEU A 219 -3.46 -4.40 5.52
CA LEU A 219 -3.51 -5.48 4.53
C LEU A 219 -4.69 -6.43 4.79
N GLY A 220 -5.02 -6.66 6.07
CA GLY A 220 -6.25 -7.37 6.47
C GLY A 220 -7.51 -6.69 5.94
N ILE A 221 -7.61 -5.38 6.13
CA ILE A 221 -8.72 -4.59 5.58
C ILE A 221 -8.70 -4.63 4.04
N ALA A 222 -7.56 -4.37 3.40
CA ALA A 222 -7.44 -4.35 1.94
C ALA A 222 -7.81 -5.70 1.30
N GLY A 223 -7.36 -6.81 1.90
CA GLY A 223 -7.68 -8.17 1.46
C GLY A 223 -9.18 -8.46 1.56
N LEU A 224 -9.81 -8.08 2.67
CA LEU A 224 -11.25 -8.20 2.85
C LEU A 224 -12.03 -7.36 1.85
N LEU A 225 -11.65 -6.08 1.66
CA LEU A 225 -12.32 -5.20 0.68
C LEU A 225 -12.27 -5.80 -0.73
N LYS A 226 -11.18 -6.47 -1.11
CA LYS A 226 -11.07 -7.12 -2.42
C LYS A 226 -11.85 -8.44 -2.47
N ALA A 227 -11.77 -9.26 -1.41
CA ALA A 227 -12.43 -10.56 -1.35
C ALA A 227 -13.96 -10.44 -1.51
N VAL A 228 -14.59 -9.51 -0.78
CA VAL A 228 -16.06 -9.36 -0.78
C VAL A 228 -16.63 -8.78 -2.09
N THR A 229 -15.79 -8.36 -3.03
CA THR A 229 -16.28 -7.87 -4.35
C THR A 229 -16.76 -8.98 -5.28
N ARG A 230 -16.37 -10.23 -5.00
CA ARG A 230 -16.64 -11.41 -5.84
C ARG A 230 -17.23 -12.54 -5.02
N SER A 231 -17.93 -13.45 -5.69
CA SER A 231 -18.44 -14.69 -5.09
C SER A 231 -17.41 -15.83 -5.09
N ASP A 232 -16.17 -15.53 -5.47
CA ASP A 232 -15.06 -16.46 -5.52
C ASP A 232 -13.80 -15.84 -4.94
N VAL A 233 -12.97 -16.64 -4.30
CA VAL A 233 -11.66 -16.23 -3.78
C VAL A 233 -10.59 -17.18 -4.31
N LEU A 234 -9.63 -16.62 -5.02
CA LEU A 234 -8.43 -17.30 -5.48
C LEU A 234 -7.20 -16.62 -4.87
N PRO A 235 -6.54 -17.21 -3.85
CA PRO A 235 -5.43 -16.58 -3.14
C PRO A 235 -4.26 -16.18 -4.04
N SER A 236 -3.95 -16.97 -5.07
CA SER A 236 -2.88 -16.66 -6.02
C SER A 236 -3.14 -15.43 -6.89
N SER A 237 -4.38 -14.94 -6.98
CA SER A 237 -4.73 -13.72 -7.73
C SER A 237 -4.21 -12.43 -7.10
N PHE A 238 -3.67 -12.52 -5.89
CA PHE A 238 -3.08 -11.38 -5.18
C PHE A 238 -1.57 -11.24 -5.36
N GLN A 239 -0.91 -12.20 -6.03
CA GLN A 239 0.52 -12.13 -6.35
C GLN A 239 0.80 -10.90 -7.24
N GLY A 240 1.90 -10.19 -6.94
CA GLY A 240 2.29 -8.97 -7.65
C GLY A 240 1.60 -7.70 -7.15
N ARG A 241 0.59 -7.79 -6.27
CA ARG A 241 -0.07 -6.61 -5.68
C ARG A 241 0.87 -5.78 -4.82
N GLU A 242 1.87 -6.40 -4.20
CA GLU A 242 2.94 -5.70 -3.48
C GLU A 242 3.64 -4.66 -4.36
N MET A 243 3.91 -4.98 -5.63
CA MET A 243 4.52 -4.03 -6.58
C MET A 243 3.59 -2.86 -6.88
N THR A 244 2.28 -3.10 -6.98
CA THR A 244 1.28 -2.04 -7.13
C THR A 244 1.30 -1.07 -5.93
N PHE A 245 1.40 -1.59 -4.71
CA PHE A 245 1.43 -0.76 -3.49
C PHE A 245 2.73 0.04 -3.39
N ILE A 246 3.87 -0.59 -3.70
CA ILE A 246 5.16 0.10 -3.77
C ILE A 246 5.12 1.21 -4.83
N ALA A 247 4.67 0.90 -6.05
CA ALA A 247 4.56 1.88 -7.14
C ALA A 247 3.65 3.04 -6.73
N ALA A 248 2.49 2.77 -6.13
CA ALA A 248 1.56 3.79 -5.65
C ALA A 248 2.20 4.69 -4.57
N ALA A 249 2.89 4.11 -3.59
CA ALA A 249 3.60 4.85 -2.55
C ALA A 249 4.67 5.77 -3.15
N VAL A 250 5.48 5.24 -4.05
CA VAL A 250 6.64 5.95 -4.64
C VAL A 250 6.21 7.04 -5.61
N VAL A 251 5.26 6.77 -6.51
CA VAL A 251 4.62 7.78 -7.36
C VAL A 251 4.00 8.88 -6.50
N GLY A 252 3.35 8.47 -5.41
CA GLY A 252 2.80 9.37 -4.40
C GLY A 252 3.83 10.24 -3.67
N GLY A 253 5.13 9.98 -3.86
CA GLY A 253 6.21 10.79 -3.29
C GLY A 253 6.74 10.28 -1.97
N VAL A 254 6.49 9.03 -1.63
CA VAL A 254 7.16 8.36 -0.53
C VAL A 254 8.60 8.07 -0.93
N ASN A 255 9.54 8.43 -0.09
CA ASN A 255 10.95 8.17 -0.33
C ASN A 255 11.28 6.71 0.02
N ILE A 256 11.74 5.94 -0.94
CA ILE A 256 12.10 4.52 -0.76
C ILE A 256 13.19 4.34 0.31
N MET A 257 14.09 5.31 0.48
CA MET A 257 15.11 5.27 1.53
C MET A 257 14.57 5.55 2.93
N GLY A 258 13.28 5.84 3.06
CA GLY A 258 12.62 6.15 4.32
C GLY A 258 12.67 7.62 4.74
N GLY A 259 12.09 7.91 5.88
CA GLY A 259 12.17 9.19 6.60
C GLY A 259 11.40 10.36 5.99
N SER A 260 10.80 10.22 4.81
CA SER A 260 10.08 11.32 4.17
C SER A 260 8.98 10.86 3.20
N GLY A 261 7.98 11.73 3.01
CA GLY A 261 6.79 11.45 2.19
C GLY A 261 5.51 11.81 2.95
N LYS A 262 4.36 11.69 2.26
CA LYS A 262 3.04 11.92 2.86
C LYS A 262 2.05 10.87 2.39
N LEU A 263 1.21 10.37 3.29
CA LEU A 263 0.20 9.36 2.95
C LEU A 263 -0.84 9.85 1.93
N ILE A 264 -1.17 11.14 1.95
CA ILE A 264 -2.09 11.70 0.95
C ILE A 264 -1.51 11.59 -0.47
N GLY A 265 -0.20 11.70 -0.61
CA GLY A 265 0.48 11.42 -1.88
C GLY A 265 0.30 9.97 -2.33
N ALA A 266 0.43 9.01 -1.41
CA ALA A 266 0.21 7.60 -1.71
C ALA A 266 -1.23 7.29 -2.17
N VAL A 267 -2.23 8.00 -1.63
CA VAL A 267 -3.62 7.91 -2.09
C VAL A 267 -3.73 8.36 -3.56
N PHE A 268 -3.18 9.52 -3.91
CA PHE A 268 -3.15 9.96 -5.31
C PHE A 268 -2.30 9.04 -6.19
N GLY A 269 -1.20 8.50 -5.66
CA GLY A 269 -0.39 7.50 -6.35
C GLY A 269 -1.17 6.21 -6.64
N ALA A 270 -1.99 5.74 -5.71
CA ALA A 270 -2.86 4.58 -5.91
C ALA A 270 -3.89 4.83 -7.02
N LEU A 271 -4.52 6.00 -7.02
CA LEU A 271 -5.42 6.42 -8.09
C LEU A 271 -4.69 6.47 -9.45
N LEU A 272 -3.50 7.04 -9.50
CA LEU A 272 -2.74 7.19 -10.74
C LEU A 272 -2.31 5.82 -11.30
N VAL A 273 -1.77 4.94 -10.46
CA VAL A 273 -1.36 3.59 -10.87
C VAL A 273 -2.56 2.79 -11.38
N TYR A 274 -3.72 2.91 -10.71
CA TYR A 274 -4.96 2.28 -11.16
C TYR A 274 -5.39 2.82 -12.54
N LEU A 275 -5.43 4.14 -12.71
CA LEU A 275 -5.84 4.77 -13.97
C LEU A 275 -4.90 4.39 -15.12
N LEU A 276 -3.60 4.37 -14.89
CA LEU A 276 -2.61 3.91 -15.88
C LEU A 276 -2.87 2.47 -16.30
N SER A 277 -3.10 1.56 -15.35
CA SER A 277 -3.44 0.17 -15.63
C SER A 277 -4.74 0.06 -16.43
N THR A 278 -5.75 0.86 -16.07
CA THR A 278 -7.05 0.86 -16.75
C THR A 278 -6.91 1.37 -18.18
N VAL A 279 -6.17 2.44 -18.43
CA VAL A 279 -5.89 2.93 -19.78
C VAL A 279 -5.23 1.85 -20.64
N MET A 280 -4.27 1.12 -20.12
CA MET A 280 -3.62 0.02 -20.85
C MET A 280 -4.61 -1.05 -21.28
N ILE A 281 -5.55 -1.44 -20.39
CA ILE A 281 -6.61 -2.40 -20.72
C ILE A 281 -7.49 -1.86 -21.85
N TYR A 282 -7.91 -0.59 -21.77
CA TYR A 282 -8.72 0.04 -22.85
C TYR A 282 -7.98 0.17 -24.18
N MET A 283 -6.66 0.26 -24.16
CA MET A 283 -5.80 0.24 -25.36
C MET A 283 -5.57 -1.18 -25.91
N GLY A 284 -6.13 -2.20 -25.27
CA GLY A 284 -6.01 -3.61 -25.69
C GLY A 284 -4.72 -4.31 -25.21
N PHE A 285 -3.96 -3.68 -24.31
CA PHE A 285 -2.82 -4.36 -23.70
C PHE A 285 -3.31 -5.45 -22.73
N GLN A 286 -2.60 -6.57 -22.71
CA GLN A 286 -2.90 -7.66 -21.78
C GLN A 286 -2.39 -7.36 -20.37
N ASP A 287 -2.99 -7.99 -19.36
CA ASP A 287 -2.75 -7.72 -17.94
C ASP A 287 -1.28 -7.82 -17.52
N TYR A 288 -0.48 -8.68 -18.15
CA TYR A 288 0.94 -8.83 -17.80
C TYR A 288 1.79 -7.59 -18.14
N TYR A 289 1.39 -6.73 -19.07
CA TYR A 289 2.08 -5.45 -19.33
C TYR A 289 1.97 -4.48 -18.14
N GLN A 290 0.98 -4.64 -17.27
CA GLN A 290 0.86 -3.83 -16.06
C GLN A 290 2.03 -4.05 -15.10
N PHE A 291 2.54 -5.30 -14.99
CA PHE A 291 3.73 -5.59 -14.17
C PHE A 291 4.97 -4.90 -14.73
N ALA A 292 5.14 -4.89 -16.06
CA ALA A 292 6.25 -4.18 -16.71
C ALA A 292 6.16 -2.67 -16.45
N LEU A 293 4.97 -2.07 -16.57
CA LEU A 293 4.74 -0.66 -16.28
C LEU A 293 5.09 -0.32 -14.82
N GLN A 294 4.62 -1.12 -13.87
CA GLN A 294 4.92 -0.93 -12.45
C GLN A 294 6.43 -1.00 -12.17
N GLY A 295 7.11 -1.97 -12.78
CA GLY A 295 8.57 -2.10 -12.68
C GLY A 295 9.30 -0.87 -13.21
N VAL A 296 8.91 -0.35 -14.38
CA VAL A 296 9.48 0.87 -14.96
C VAL A 296 9.22 2.09 -14.06
N ILE A 297 8.02 2.22 -13.52
CA ILE A 297 7.67 3.31 -12.59
C ILE A 297 8.58 3.27 -11.36
N ILE A 298 8.77 2.10 -10.75
CA ILE A 298 9.63 1.93 -9.58
C ILE A 298 11.08 2.28 -9.93
N LEU A 299 11.59 1.81 -11.06
CA LEU A 299 12.97 2.10 -11.51
C LEU A 299 13.20 3.61 -11.70
N ILE A 300 12.29 4.29 -12.39
CA ILE A 300 12.38 5.75 -12.60
C ILE A 300 12.37 6.48 -11.25
N ALA A 301 11.50 6.08 -10.34
CA ALA A 301 11.37 6.73 -9.05
C ALA A 301 12.59 6.49 -8.15
N VAL A 302 13.18 5.29 -8.17
CA VAL A 302 14.45 5.00 -7.49
C VAL A 302 15.57 5.84 -8.08
N PHE A 303 15.67 5.92 -9.41
CA PHE A 303 16.70 6.70 -10.08
C PHE A 303 16.65 8.19 -9.70
N ILE A 304 15.44 8.78 -9.71
CA ILE A 304 15.24 10.18 -9.29
C ILE A 304 15.66 10.36 -7.82
N THR A 305 15.26 9.45 -6.94
CA THR A 305 15.58 9.53 -5.51
C THR A 305 17.08 9.46 -5.25
N VAL A 306 17.78 8.55 -5.93
CA VAL A 306 19.23 8.37 -5.77
C VAL A 306 20.00 9.58 -6.31
N THR A 307 19.59 10.13 -7.45
CA THR A 307 20.26 11.31 -8.05
C THR A 307 20.08 12.58 -7.20
N ASP A 308 18.89 12.77 -6.60
CA ASP A 308 18.65 13.89 -5.67
C ASP A 308 19.52 13.77 -4.41
N PHE A 309 19.66 12.57 -3.85
CA PHE A 309 20.51 12.30 -2.70
C PHE A 309 21.99 12.59 -3.01
N ALA A 310 22.48 12.16 -4.16
CA ALA A 310 23.85 12.39 -4.61
C ALA A 310 24.12 13.90 -4.80
N SER A 311 23.15 14.64 -5.33
CA SER A 311 23.26 16.09 -5.53
C SER A 311 23.31 16.86 -4.20
N MET A 312 22.49 16.46 -3.21
CA MET A 312 22.47 17.06 -1.87
C MET A 312 23.79 16.79 -1.12
N ARG A 313 24.34 15.58 -1.22
CA ARG A 313 25.64 15.21 -0.63
C ARG A 313 26.76 16.06 -1.21
N LYS A 314 26.83 16.20 -2.53
CA LYS A 314 27.82 17.08 -3.20
C LYS A 314 27.72 18.55 -2.77
N ARG A 315 26.51 19.07 -2.53
CA ARG A 315 26.31 20.43 -2.03
C ARG A 315 26.82 20.59 -0.60
N ARG A 316 26.60 19.59 0.27
CA ARG A 316 27.05 19.57 1.66
C ARG A 316 28.58 19.50 1.75
N ASP A 317 29.21 18.66 0.92
CA ASP A 317 30.67 18.52 0.86
C ASP A 317 31.35 19.80 0.33
N LYS A 318 30.67 20.56 -0.57
CA LYS A 318 31.15 21.87 -1.07
C LYS A 318 30.94 23.03 -0.07
N ALA A 319 30.02 22.89 0.89
CA ALA A 319 29.72 23.92 1.88
C ALA A 319 30.80 24.00 2.99
N GLY A 320 31.75 23.06 3.06
CA GLY A 320 32.84 23.01 4.02
C GLY A 320 32.37 22.87 5.48
N PRO A 321 33.21 22.48 6.42
CA PRO A 321 32.90 22.59 7.84
C PRO A 321 32.67 24.07 8.17
N ALA A 322 31.56 24.36 8.89
CA ALA A 322 31.32 25.68 9.43
C ALA A 322 32.61 26.13 10.14
N ARG A 323 33.19 27.24 9.69
CA ARG A 323 34.34 27.84 10.39
C ARG A 323 33.92 28.01 11.82
N GLU A 324 34.46 27.23 12.73
CA GLU A 324 34.48 27.56 14.14
C GLU A 324 35.25 28.89 14.24
N GLY A 325 34.48 29.97 14.29
CA GLY A 325 34.99 31.31 14.55
C GLY A 325 35.56 31.32 15.95
N GLY A 326 36.88 31.41 16.01
CA GLY A 326 37.61 31.61 17.23
C GLY A 326 37.33 32.99 17.84
N SER A 327 37.68 33.02 19.06
CA SER A 327 37.94 34.04 20.05
C SER A 327 36.85 34.21 21.08
#